data_c165db1ea04ee74b075799e5d59f9bd4
#
_entry.id   c165db1ea04ee74b075799e5d59f9bd4
#
_cell.length_a   1.000
_cell.length_b   1.000
_cell.length_c   1.000
_cell.angle_alpha   90.00
_cell.angle_beta   90.00
_cell.angle_gamma   90.00
#
_symmetry.space_group_name_H-M   'P 1'
#
loop_
_entity.id
_entity.type
_entity.pdbx_description
1 polymer ?
#
loop_
_entity_poly.entity_id
_entity_poly.type
_entity_poly.pdbx_seq_one_letter_code
_entity_poly.pdbx_strand_id
1 'polypeptide(L)'
;AALLGVVGVCGAVFHASGERWAQTLDAGAALLAAVVFLQRYLSRVVRARSGGIVLTVLGLLILWRVLKHFGDLGMNGSETYLVAWLVLASLSSWAARKSAESLPWMLAASCLFPVALALRSVDLLTCGVWRYGTHAAWHVLAAFVAYLCARGLAAGCHERSGSYHGLMTSATLLQR
;
A
#
# COMPACT_ATOMS: atom_id res chain seq x y z
N ALA A 1 -5.15 -8.08 -9.13
CA ALA A 1 -5.00 -9.46 -8.61
C ALA A 1 -3.66 -10.07 -9.06
N ALA A 2 -3.32 -10.11 -10.37
CA ALA A 2 -2.11 -10.78 -10.86
C ALA A 2 -0.81 -10.29 -10.19
N LEU A 3 -0.64 -8.98 -10.02
CA LEU A 3 0.56 -8.40 -9.42
C LEU A 3 0.75 -8.83 -7.95
N LEU A 4 -0.33 -8.97 -7.17
CA LEU A 4 -0.24 -9.49 -5.80
C LEU A 4 0.18 -10.97 -5.79
N GLY A 5 -0.24 -11.76 -6.79
CA GLY A 5 0.26 -13.12 -6.98
C GLY A 5 1.76 -13.15 -7.25
N VAL A 6 2.27 -12.24 -8.10
CA VAL A 6 3.72 -12.10 -8.37
C VAL A 6 4.48 -11.78 -7.09
N VAL A 7 4.00 -10.83 -6.28
CA VAL A 7 4.61 -10.51 -4.97
C VAL A 7 4.67 -11.74 -4.07
N GLY A 8 3.57 -12.52 -3.98
CA GLY A 8 3.55 -13.74 -3.18
C GLY A 8 4.54 -14.81 -3.67
N VAL A 9 4.67 -15.00 -4.98
CA VAL A 9 5.63 -15.94 -5.57
C VAL A 9 7.07 -15.49 -5.32
N CYS A 10 7.38 -14.20 -5.54
CA CYS A 10 8.72 -13.65 -5.28
C CYS A 10 9.12 -13.80 -3.81
N GLY A 11 8.20 -13.52 -2.88
CA GLY A 11 8.41 -13.72 -1.45
C GLY A 11 8.65 -15.19 -1.10
N ALA A 12 7.85 -16.11 -1.64
CA ALA A 12 8.03 -17.54 -1.42
C ALA A 12 9.40 -18.03 -1.94
N VAL A 13 9.81 -17.58 -3.13
CA VAL A 13 11.14 -17.92 -3.71
C VAL A 13 12.26 -17.38 -2.82
N PHE A 14 12.14 -16.13 -2.34
CA PHE A 14 13.13 -15.57 -1.44
C PHE A 14 13.26 -16.37 -0.14
N HIS A 15 12.15 -16.70 0.51
CA HIS A 15 12.17 -17.45 1.77
C HIS A 15 12.62 -18.92 1.59
N ALA A 16 12.42 -19.50 0.41
CA ALA A 16 12.90 -20.85 0.10
C ALA A 16 14.40 -20.89 -0.23
N SER A 17 14.92 -19.87 -0.91
CA SER A 17 16.31 -19.85 -1.40
C SER A 17 17.27 -19.15 -0.46
N GLY A 18 16.85 -18.11 0.26
CA GLY A 18 17.71 -17.22 1.06
C GLY A 18 18.68 -16.37 0.23
N GLU A 19 18.57 -16.39 -1.09
CA GLU A 19 19.53 -15.78 -2.01
C GLU A 19 19.29 -14.27 -2.17
N ARG A 20 20.36 -13.48 -2.33
CA ARG A 20 20.28 -12.01 -2.48
C ARG A 20 19.49 -11.57 -3.72
N TRP A 21 19.60 -12.32 -4.81
CA TRP A 21 18.84 -12.01 -6.03
C TRP A 21 17.34 -12.17 -5.80
N ALA A 22 16.91 -13.21 -5.07
CA ALA A 22 15.50 -13.45 -4.73
C ALA A 22 14.96 -12.36 -3.79
N GLN A 23 15.77 -11.92 -2.81
CA GLN A 23 15.44 -10.76 -1.97
C GLN A 23 15.21 -9.49 -2.80
N THR A 24 16.06 -9.25 -3.81
CA THR A 24 15.91 -8.09 -4.71
C THR A 24 14.64 -8.18 -5.54
N LEU A 25 14.28 -9.38 -6.02
CA LEU A 25 13.04 -9.60 -6.76
C LEU A 25 11.80 -9.41 -5.87
N ASP A 26 11.81 -9.93 -4.65
CA ASP A 26 10.72 -9.76 -3.69
C ASP A 26 10.49 -8.28 -3.35
N ALA A 27 11.56 -7.57 -2.96
CA ALA A 27 11.48 -6.13 -2.69
C ALA A 27 11.04 -5.32 -3.91
N GLY A 28 11.52 -5.66 -5.11
CA GLY A 28 11.15 -5.02 -6.36
C GLY A 28 9.69 -5.25 -6.72
N ALA A 29 9.19 -6.47 -6.57
CA ALA A 29 7.80 -6.81 -6.81
C ALA A 29 6.85 -6.07 -5.84
N ALA A 30 7.21 -6.02 -4.56
CA ALA A 30 6.44 -5.29 -3.54
C ALA A 30 6.41 -3.78 -3.83
N LEU A 31 7.56 -3.17 -4.18
CA LEU A 31 7.65 -1.76 -4.56
C LEU A 31 6.81 -1.47 -5.81
N LEU A 32 6.90 -2.32 -6.84
CA LEU A 32 6.10 -2.17 -8.06
C LEU A 32 4.60 -2.23 -7.73
N ALA A 33 4.17 -3.16 -6.88
CA ALA A 33 2.79 -3.27 -6.47
C ALA A 33 2.31 -2.01 -5.73
N ALA A 34 3.13 -1.45 -4.84
CA ALA A 34 2.82 -0.21 -4.13
C ALA A 34 2.71 0.99 -5.08
N VAL A 35 3.63 1.14 -6.04
CA VAL A 35 3.63 2.22 -7.03
C VAL A 35 2.40 2.10 -7.95
N VAL A 36 2.09 0.90 -8.44
CA VAL A 36 0.91 0.67 -9.28
C VAL A 36 -0.38 0.95 -8.50
N PHE A 37 -0.48 0.51 -7.25
CA PHE A 37 -1.63 0.83 -6.40
C PHE A 37 -1.78 2.34 -6.24
N LEU A 38 -0.73 3.05 -5.85
CA LEU A 38 -0.74 4.49 -5.65
C LEU A 38 -1.13 5.23 -6.93
N GLN A 39 -0.52 4.89 -8.05
CA GLN A 39 -0.84 5.48 -9.36
C GLN A 39 -2.32 5.25 -9.72
N ARG A 40 -2.85 4.04 -9.51
CA ARG A 40 -4.26 3.73 -9.79
C ARG A 40 -5.21 4.46 -8.85
N TYR A 41 -4.87 4.54 -7.57
CA TYR A 41 -5.69 5.26 -6.59
C TYR A 41 -5.72 6.76 -6.89
N LEU A 42 -4.56 7.37 -7.12
CA LEU A 42 -4.46 8.80 -7.46
C LEU A 42 -5.16 9.13 -8.79
N SER A 43 -5.03 8.29 -9.82
CA SER A 43 -5.63 8.57 -11.12
C SER A 43 -7.14 8.31 -11.16
N ARG A 44 -7.63 7.26 -10.51
CA ARG A 44 -9.03 6.81 -10.64
C ARG A 44 -9.93 7.31 -9.53
N VAL A 45 -9.45 7.32 -8.29
CA VAL A 45 -10.24 7.72 -7.12
C VAL A 45 -10.06 9.20 -6.82
N VAL A 46 -8.79 9.66 -6.70
CA VAL A 46 -8.46 11.08 -6.44
C VAL A 46 -8.65 11.95 -7.69
N ARG A 47 -8.42 11.40 -8.88
CA ARG A 47 -8.40 12.10 -10.17
C ARG A 47 -7.33 13.19 -10.24
N ALA A 48 -6.18 12.89 -9.68
CA ALA A 48 -5.03 13.77 -9.78
C ALA A 48 -4.56 13.88 -11.24
N ARG A 49 -4.04 15.06 -11.61
CA ARG A 49 -3.42 15.27 -12.92
C ARG A 49 -2.16 14.40 -13.06
N SER A 50 -1.87 13.93 -14.27
CA SER A 50 -0.72 13.03 -14.52
C SER A 50 0.61 13.58 -13.99
N GLY A 51 0.87 14.88 -14.18
CA GLY A 51 2.06 15.53 -13.62
C GLY A 51 2.13 15.47 -12.11
N GLY A 52 1.02 15.67 -11.40
CA GLY A 52 0.95 15.54 -9.95
C GLY A 52 1.21 14.12 -9.46
N ILE A 53 0.71 13.10 -10.20
CA ILE A 53 0.98 11.69 -9.88
C ILE A 53 2.47 11.39 -10.02
N VAL A 54 3.09 11.81 -11.12
CA VAL A 54 4.53 11.60 -11.35
C VAL A 54 5.35 12.28 -10.25
N LEU A 55 5.07 13.54 -9.93
CA LEU A 55 5.77 14.26 -8.85
C LEU A 55 5.59 13.57 -7.49
N THR A 56 4.39 13.08 -7.18
CA THR A 56 4.15 12.34 -5.92
C THR A 56 4.98 11.06 -5.87
N VAL A 57 4.96 10.26 -6.93
CA VAL A 57 5.74 9.01 -6.97
C VAL A 57 7.23 9.29 -6.86
N LEU A 58 7.75 10.25 -7.63
CA LEU A 58 9.17 10.64 -7.56
C LEU A 58 9.56 11.15 -6.17
N GLY A 59 8.74 12.02 -5.57
CA GLY A 59 8.97 12.53 -4.21
C GLY A 59 9.04 11.42 -3.17
N LEU A 60 8.15 10.43 -3.26
CA LEU A 60 8.15 9.27 -2.36
C LEU A 60 9.35 8.35 -2.58
N LEU A 61 9.78 8.15 -3.82
CA LEU A 61 11.00 7.38 -4.12
C LEU A 61 12.25 8.10 -3.60
N ILE A 62 12.32 9.41 -3.72
CA ILE A 62 13.42 10.22 -3.15
C ILE A 62 13.38 10.10 -1.61
N LEU A 63 12.23 10.28 -0.98
CA LEU A 63 12.08 10.15 0.47
C LEU A 63 12.49 8.75 0.95
N TRP A 64 12.04 7.71 0.27
CA TRP A 64 12.45 6.33 0.55
C TRP A 64 13.97 6.15 0.45
N ARG A 65 14.59 6.72 -0.60
CA ARG A 65 16.05 6.67 -0.80
C ARG A 65 16.79 7.42 0.29
N VAL A 66 16.29 8.57 0.68
CA VAL A 66 16.86 9.41 1.76
C VAL A 66 16.81 8.65 3.09
N LEU A 67 15.65 8.10 3.47
CA LEU A 67 15.52 7.31 4.70
C LEU A 67 16.46 6.10 4.71
N LYS A 68 16.62 5.43 3.57
CA LYS A 68 17.57 4.32 3.45
C LYS A 68 19.03 4.76 3.60
N HIS A 69 19.36 6.01 3.29
CA HIS A 69 20.72 6.56 3.40
C HIS A 69 21.07 6.98 4.83
N PHE A 70 20.10 7.48 5.60
CA PHE A 70 20.32 7.95 6.97
C PHE A 70 20.58 6.84 8.00
N GLY A 71 20.53 5.59 7.59
CA GLY A 71 20.95 4.46 8.42
C GLY A 71 19.83 3.79 9.20
N ASP A 72 20.24 2.89 10.07
CA ASP A 72 19.35 2.06 10.88
C ASP A 72 18.87 2.84 12.10
N LEU A 73 17.55 3.08 12.20
CA LEU A 73 16.90 3.64 13.39
C LEU A 73 16.59 2.57 14.46
N GLY A 74 17.21 1.41 14.35
CA GLY A 74 16.95 0.28 15.26
C GLY A 74 15.65 -0.48 14.96
N MET A 75 15.07 -0.30 13.78
CA MET A 75 13.82 -0.93 13.38
C MET A 75 14.03 -2.16 12.46
N ASN A 76 15.18 -2.78 12.52
CA ASN A 76 15.49 -3.96 11.70
C ASN A 76 15.25 -3.74 10.19
N GLY A 77 15.67 -2.57 9.67
CA GLY A 77 15.48 -2.18 8.27
C GLY A 77 14.01 -1.87 7.90
N SER A 78 13.15 -1.66 8.90
CA SER A 78 11.72 -1.36 8.71
C SER A 78 11.45 0.13 8.45
N GLU A 79 12.43 1.01 8.60
CA GLU A 79 12.31 2.46 8.48
C GLU A 79 11.74 2.88 7.13
N THR A 80 12.14 2.21 6.07
CA THR A 80 11.71 2.52 4.71
C THR A 80 10.22 2.26 4.48
N TYR A 81 9.59 1.40 5.29
CA TYR A 81 8.16 1.13 5.21
C TYR A 81 7.31 2.23 5.88
N LEU A 82 7.92 3.12 6.67
CA LEU A 82 7.23 4.30 7.20
C LEU A 82 6.69 5.19 6.08
N VAL A 83 7.38 5.25 4.94
CA VAL A 83 6.89 5.97 3.75
C VAL A 83 5.55 5.39 3.27
N ALA A 84 5.44 4.07 3.20
CA ALA A 84 4.19 3.41 2.82
C ALA A 84 3.06 3.68 3.83
N TRP A 85 3.37 3.68 5.11
CA TRP A 85 2.39 4.04 6.14
C TRP A 85 1.92 5.48 6.02
N LEU A 86 2.81 6.44 5.82
CA LEU A 86 2.46 7.85 5.60
C LEU A 86 1.56 8.04 4.38
N VAL A 87 1.82 7.29 3.30
CA VAL A 87 0.95 7.26 2.12
C VAL A 87 -0.44 6.74 2.49
N LEU A 88 -0.54 5.61 3.19
CA LEU A 88 -1.83 5.04 3.60
C LEU A 88 -2.61 6.00 4.51
N ALA A 89 -1.95 6.63 5.49
CA ALA A 89 -2.55 7.63 6.37
C ALA A 89 -3.06 8.85 5.59
N SER A 90 -2.27 9.32 4.61
CA SER A 90 -2.65 10.45 3.75
C SER A 90 -3.86 10.11 2.87
N LEU A 91 -3.88 8.92 2.26
CA LEU A 91 -5.01 8.45 1.45
C LEU A 91 -6.27 8.23 2.29
N SER A 92 -6.13 7.71 3.52
CA SER A 92 -7.24 7.56 4.47
C SER A 92 -7.82 8.92 4.86
N SER A 93 -6.96 9.89 5.15
CA SER A 93 -7.37 11.27 5.48
C SER A 93 -8.06 11.97 4.30
N TRP A 94 -7.62 11.68 3.07
CA TRP A 94 -8.28 12.16 1.87
C TRP A 94 -9.64 11.47 1.69
N ALA A 95 -9.72 10.14 1.85
CA ALA A 95 -10.95 9.36 1.74
C ALA A 95 -12.01 9.84 2.74
N ALA A 96 -11.62 10.18 3.97
CA ALA A 96 -12.51 10.72 5.00
C ALA A 96 -13.25 11.99 4.55
N ARG A 97 -12.69 12.74 3.60
CA ARG A 97 -13.28 13.99 3.10
C ARG A 97 -13.99 13.83 1.76
N LYS A 98 -13.68 12.81 0.98
CA LYS A 98 -14.00 12.76 -0.46
C LYS A 98 -14.51 11.42 -0.99
N SER A 99 -14.48 10.34 -0.21
CA SER A 99 -14.87 9.01 -0.66
C SER A 99 -15.31 8.12 0.50
N ALA A 100 -16.63 8.15 0.78
CA ALA A 100 -17.20 7.41 1.90
C ALA A 100 -17.06 5.89 1.73
N GLU A 101 -17.17 5.37 0.50
CA GLU A 101 -17.05 3.94 0.23
C GLU A 101 -15.59 3.44 0.35
N SER A 102 -14.61 4.27 0.00
CA SER A 102 -13.18 3.92 0.12
C SER A 102 -12.68 4.00 1.56
N LEU A 103 -13.24 4.90 2.37
CA LEU A 103 -12.76 5.23 3.72
C LEU A 103 -12.56 4.02 4.63
N PRO A 104 -13.54 3.12 4.86
CA PRO A 104 -13.38 2.05 5.85
C PRO A 104 -12.21 1.13 5.51
N TRP A 105 -11.99 0.85 4.24
CA TRP A 105 -10.90 0.01 3.76
C TRP A 105 -9.53 0.66 3.93
N MET A 106 -9.41 1.94 3.54
CA MET A 106 -8.16 2.69 3.64
C MET A 106 -7.80 2.97 5.09
N LEU A 107 -8.79 3.26 5.95
CA LEU A 107 -8.58 3.47 7.37
C LEU A 107 -8.12 2.16 8.04
N ALA A 108 -8.78 1.04 7.77
CA ALA A 108 -8.38 -0.26 8.28
C ALA A 108 -6.95 -0.63 7.84
N ALA A 109 -6.59 -0.41 6.57
CA ALA A 109 -5.24 -0.62 6.07
C ALA A 109 -4.21 0.26 6.81
N SER A 110 -4.52 1.54 7.01
CA SER A 110 -3.66 2.51 7.68
C SER A 110 -3.45 2.18 9.17
N CYS A 111 -4.47 1.66 9.85
CA CYS A 111 -4.37 1.25 11.26
C CYS A 111 -3.67 -0.11 11.42
N LEU A 112 -3.87 -1.04 10.49
CA LEU A 112 -3.27 -2.38 10.57
C LEU A 112 -1.79 -2.38 10.20
N PHE A 113 -1.37 -1.52 9.26
CA PHE A 113 -0.01 -1.52 8.76
C PHE A 113 1.06 -1.25 9.84
N PRO A 114 0.90 -0.28 10.77
CA PRO A 114 1.87 -0.09 11.86
C PRO A 114 1.97 -1.30 12.80
N VAL A 115 0.89 -2.06 13.01
CA VAL A 115 0.93 -3.32 13.77
C VAL A 115 1.79 -4.36 13.04
N ALA A 116 1.59 -4.52 11.74
CA ALA A 116 2.43 -5.37 10.91
C ALA A 116 3.89 -4.92 10.95
N LEU A 117 4.15 -3.62 10.84
CA LEU A 117 5.48 -3.04 10.88
C LEU A 117 6.17 -3.28 12.23
N ALA A 118 5.44 -3.14 13.34
CA ALA A 118 5.95 -3.44 14.68
C ALA A 118 6.42 -4.90 14.79
N LEU A 119 5.61 -5.85 14.33
CA LEU A 119 5.98 -7.28 14.32
C LEU A 119 7.25 -7.54 13.51
N ARG A 120 7.41 -6.87 12.36
CA ARG A 120 8.62 -6.96 11.55
C ARG A 120 9.85 -6.38 12.28
N SER A 121 9.66 -5.25 12.95
CA SER A 121 10.75 -4.53 13.62
C SER A 121 11.30 -5.30 14.83
N VAL A 122 10.43 -6.00 15.58
CA VAL A 122 10.83 -6.76 16.76
C VAL A 122 11.21 -8.21 16.46
N ASP A 123 11.16 -8.65 15.21
CA ASP A 123 11.35 -10.04 14.82
C ASP A 123 12.68 -10.63 15.35
N LEU A 124 13.79 -9.94 15.14
CA LEU A 124 15.10 -10.40 15.63
C LEU A 124 15.17 -10.48 17.16
N LEU A 125 14.45 -9.60 17.87
CA LEU A 125 14.42 -9.60 19.33
C LEU A 125 13.60 -10.79 19.86
N THR A 126 12.57 -11.21 19.13
CA THR A 126 11.67 -12.29 19.53
C THR A 126 12.18 -13.68 19.19
N CYS A 127 13.08 -13.82 18.22
CA CYS A 127 13.67 -15.10 17.81
C CYS A 127 14.43 -15.83 18.95
N GLY A 128 14.96 -15.09 19.93
CA GLY A 128 15.61 -15.67 21.11
C GLY A 128 14.64 -16.33 22.10
N VAL A 129 13.38 -15.92 22.10
CA VAL A 129 12.32 -16.38 23.01
C VAL A 129 11.33 -17.31 22.29
N TRP A 130 11.00 -16.98 21.06
CA TRP A 130 10.06 -17.73 20.23
C TRP A 130 10.72 -18.16 18.93
N ARG A 131 10.92 -19.47 18.79
CA ARG A 131 11.64 -20.12 17.67
C ARG A 131 11.21 -19.69 16.28
N TYR A 132 9.94 -19.34 16.10
CA TYR A 132 9.37 -18.97 14.80
C TYR A 132 9.44 -17.47 14.51
N GLY A 133 9.83 -16.63 15.47
CA GLY A 133 9.83 -15.17 15.34
C GLY A 133 8.44 -14.60 15.04
N THR A 134 8.41 -13.34 14.70
CA THR A 134 7.17 -12.61 14.31
C THR A 134 7.08 -12.35 12.81
N HIS A 135 8.09 -12.78 12.03
CA HIS A 135 8.20 -12.49 10.60
C HIS A 135 7.04 -13.06 9.77
N ALA A 136 6.60 -14.29 10.07
CA ALA A 136 5.44 -14.89 9.40
C ALA A 136 4.16 -14.09 9.62
N ALA A 137 3.95 -13.59 10.84
CA ALA A 137 2.80 -12.74 11.17
C ALA A 137 2.84 -11.41 10.40
N TRP A 138 4.03 -10.82 10.24
CA TRP A 138 4.23 -9.66 9.36
C TRP A 138 3.71 -9.92 7.95
N HIS A 139 4.09 -11.03 7.31
CA HIS A 139 3.67 -11.34 5.95
C HIS A 139 2.16 -11.52 5.83
N VAL A 140 1.53 -12.21 6.79
CA VAL A 140 0.07 -12.38 6.81
C VAL A 140 -0.63 -11.03 6.92
N LEU A 141 -0.20 -10.17 7.85
CA LEU A 141 -0.80 -8.84 8.02
C LEU A 141 -0.53 -7.93 6.82
N ALA A 142 0.67 -7.96 6.24
CA ALA A 142 1.00 -7.19 5.04
C ALA A 142 0.14 -7.61 3.84
N ALA A 143 -0.10 -8.91 3.66
CA ALA A 143 -1.01 -9.41 2.63
C ALA A 143 -2.46 -8.94 2.87
N PHE A 144 -2.90 -8.92 4.13
CA PHE A 144 -4.22 -8.41 4.48
C PHE A 144 -4.33 -6.90 4.26
N VAL A 145 -3.30 -6.12 4.58
CA VAL A 145 -3.23 -4.68 4.23
C VAL A 145 -3.33 -4.48 2.72
N ALA A 146 -2.60 -5.27 1.92
CA ALA A 146 -2.67 -5.19 0.46
C ALA A 146 -4.09 -5.51 -0.07
N TYR A 147 -4.78 -6.49 0.53
CA TYR A 147 -6.18 -6.78 0.25
C TYR A 147 -7.09 -5.59 0.58
N LEU A 148 -6.94 -4.98 1.75
CA LEU A 148 -7.73 -3.80 2.15
C LEU A 148 -7.50 -2.62 1.20
N CYS A 149 -6.26 -2.39 0.77
CA CYS A 149 -5.93 -1.38 -0.23
C CYS A 149 -6.64 -1.65 -1.57
N ALA A 150 -6.64 -2.90 -2.03
CA ALA A 150 -7.33 -3.29 -3.26
C ALA A 150 -8.85 -3.09 -3.15
N ARG A 151 -9.45 -3.41 -1.99
CA ARG A 151 -10.87 -3.17 -1.71
C ARG A 151 -11.19 -1.67 -1.68
N GLY A 152 -10.35 -0.85 -1.03
CA GLY A 152 -10.51 0.60 -0.99
C GLY A 152 -10.44 1.24 -2.37
N LEU A 153 -9.52 0.76 -3.22
CA LEU A 153 -9.43 1.20 -4.62
C LEU A 153 -10.72 0.82 -5.40
N ALA A 154 -11.20 -0.41 -5.26
CA ALA A 154 -12.40 -0.87 -5.97
C ALA A 154 -13.64 -0.10 -5.53
N ALA A 155 -13.85 0.09 -4.22
CA ALA A 155 -14.96 0.86 -3.66
C ALA A 155 -14.94 2.32 -4.13
N GLY A 156 -13.78 2.99 -4.07
CA GLY A 156 -13.65 4.35 -4.54
C GLY A 156 -13.87 4.51 -6.06
N CYS A 157 -13.50 3.51 -6.86
CA CYS A 157 -13.82 3.49 -8.29
C CYS A 157 -15.33 3.32 -8.53
N HIS A 158 -16.01 2.48 -7.75
CA HIS A 158 -17.46 2.26 -7.85
C HIS A 158 -18.24 3.51 -7.50
N GLU A 159 -17.96 4.15 -6.38
CA GLU A 159 -18.55 5.42 -5.95
C GLU A 159 -18.45 6.50 -7.04
N ARG A 160 -17.28 6.59 -7.68
CA ARG A 160 -17.05 7.57 -8.75
C ARG A 160 -17.83 7.27 -10.03
N SER A 161 -18.03 6.00 -10.37
CA SER A 161 -18.84 5.60 -11.53
C SER A 161 -20.32 5.87 -11.32
N GLY A 162 -20.85 5.60 -10.14
CA GLY A 162 -22.25 5.85 -9.78
C GLY A 162 -22.62 7.34 -9.84
N SER A 163 -21.73 8.21 -9.39
CA SER A 163 -21.92 9.67 -9.46
C SER A 163 -22.11 10.19 -10.90
N TYR A 164 -21.47 9.59 -11.90
CA TYR A 164 -21.63 9.99 -13.30
C TYR A 164 -22.98 9.59 -13.89
N HIS A 165 -23.46 8.38 -13.58
CA HIS A 165 -24.75 7.92 -14.06
C HIS A 165 -25.88 8.81 -13.53
N GLY A 166 -25.81 9.19 -12.24
CA GLY A 166 -26.79 10.10 -11.64
C GLY A 166 -26.85 11.48 -12.32
N LEU A 167 -25.69 12.06 -12.65
CA LEU A 167 -25.63 13.37 -13.31
C LEU A 167 -26.17 13.33 -14.74
N MET A 168 -25.85 12.27 -15.52
CA MET A 168 -26.35 12.12 -16.88
C MET A 168 -27.88 11.93 -16.91
N THR A 169 -28.42 11.13 -16.01
CA THR A 169 -29.87 10.92 -15.93
C THR A 169 -30.61 12.21 -15.57
N SER A 170 -30.06 12.99 -14.63
CA SER A 170 -30.67 14.30 -14.25
C SER A 170 -30.63 15.33 -15.39
N ALA A 171 -29.53 15.37 -16.16
CA ALA A 171 -29.36 16.26 -17.31
C ALA A 171 -30.37 15.92 -18.44
N THR A 172 -30.62 14.63 -18.68
CA THR A 172 -31.58 14.18 -19.70
C THR A 172 -33.04 14.49 -19.31
N LEU A 173 -33.34 14.48 -18.01
CA LEU A 173 -34.69 14.82 -17.50
C LEU A 173 -34.99 16.33 -17.57
N LEU A 174 -33.99 17.19 -17.49
CA LEU A 174 -34.13 18.64 -17.60
C LEU A 174 -34.25 19.13 -19.05
N GLN A 175 -34.01 18.29 -20.05
CA GLN A 175 -34.14 18.59 -21.48
C GLN A 175 -35.53 18.16 -22.08
N ARG A 176 -36.40 17.57 -21.27
CA ARG A 176 -37.78 17.20 -21.64
C ARG A 176 -38.80 18.15 -21.00
#